data_fc612677d7d280f4a84dd4db863b08ae
#
_entry.id   fc612677d7d280f4a84dd4db863b08ae
#
_cell.length_a   1.000
_cell.length_b   1.000
_cell.length_c   1.000
_cell.angle_alpha   90.00
_cell.angle_beta   90.00
_cell.angle_gamma   90.00
#
_symmetry.space_group_name_H-M   'P 1'
#
loop_
_entity.id
_entity.type
_entity.pdbx_description
1 polymer ?
#
loop_
_entity_poly.entity_id
_entity_poly.type
_entity_poly.pdbx_seq_one_letter_code
_entity_poly.pdbx_strand_id
1 'polypeptide(L)'
;ILICNASNTNKIKTHLDINSINYEDLTMTTDLIAVQGKNAIELINTFISIPDKFSTQKEKDIIYARTGYTGEDGVEVMLDNKDTMDFINKLESNGIKACGLGSRDTLRLEASLPLYGFELTDEITPVEAGLKWTITNKDDYLGKEVIDEQITSRAHKHLKRFKLNA
;
A
#
# COMPACT_ATOMS: atom_id res chain seq x y z
N ILE A 1 -3.72 -11.47 5.24
CA ILE A 1 -2.37 -11.16 4.73
C ILE A 1 -2.02 -9.76 5.16
N LEU A 2 -0.79 -9.56 5.61
CA LEU A 2 -0.23 -8.25 5.95
C LEU A 2 0.86 -7.93 4.94
N ILE A 3 0.71 -6.82 4.21
CA ILE A 3 1.74 -6.27 3.33
C ILE A 3 2.25 -5.01 4.01
N CYS A 4 3.52 -4.99 4.38
CA CYS A 4 4.13 -3.87 5.07
C CYS A 4 5.23 -3.22 4.21
N ASN A 5 5.63 -2.02 4.58
CA ASN A 5 6.79 -1.38 3.97
C ASN A 5 8.05 -2.21 4.22
N ALA A 6 8.86 -2.44 3.19
CA ALA A 6 10.04 -3.31 3.26
C ALA A 6 11.03 -2.90 4.36
N SER A 7 11.20 -1.59 4.61
CA SER A 7 12.08 -1.08 5.68
C SER A 7 11.58 -1.43 7.09
N ASN A 8 10.31 -1.79 7.24
CA ASN A 8 9.69 -2.14 8.52
C ASN A 8 9.59 -3.65 8.78
N THR A 9 10.05 -4.50 7.86
CA THR A 9 9.89 -5.95 7.97
C THR A 9 10.34 -6.49 9.32
N ASN A 10 11.57 -6.21 9.74
CA ASN A 10 12.09 -6.71 11.01
C ASN A 10 11.32 -6.16 12.21
N LYS A 11 10.91 -4.90 12.19
CA LYS A 11 10.12 -4.28 13.24
C LYS A 11 8.76 -4.95 13.39
N ILE A 12 8.08 -5.21 12.28
CA ILE A 12 6.78 -5.88 12.28
C ILE A 12 6.92 -7.33 12.78
N LYS A 13 7.92 -8.07 12.30
CA LYS A 13 8.18 -9.44 12.78
C LYS A 13 8.43 -9.47 14.28
N THR A 14 9.30 -8.60 14.80
CA THR A 14 9.53 -8.47 16.25
C THR A 14 8.23 -8.19 17.01
N HIS A 15 7.37 -7.30 16.49
CA HIS A 15 6.09 -7.00 17.12
C HIS A 15 5.15 -8.21 17.15
N LEU A 16 5.09 -8.99 16.07
CA LEU A 16 4.30 -10.22 16.00
C LEU A 16 4.81 -11.28 17.00
N ASP A 17 6.13 -11.46 17.08
CA ASP A 17 6.79 -12.40 17.97
C ASP A 17 6.53 -12.07 19.45
N ILE A 18 6.69 -10.80 19.85
CA ILE A 18 6.41 -10.33 21.23
C ILE A 18 4.96 -10.58 21.63
N ASN A 19 4.02 -10.46 20.69
CA ASN A 19 2.60 -10.68 20.92
C ASN A 19 2.18 -12.15 20.69
N SER A 20 3.13 -13.07 20.47
CA SER A 20 2.86 -14.49 20.24
C SER A 20 1.89 -14.75 19.08
N ILE A 21 1.96 -13.92 18.03
CA ILE A 21 1.14 -14.05 16.84
C ILE A 21 1.87 -14.97 15.84
N ASN A 22 1.28 -16.11 15.53
CA ASN A 22 1.82 -17.00 14.53
C ASN A 22 1.65 -16.40 13.13
N TYR A 23 2.71 -16.41 12.34
CA TYR A 23 2.71 -15.94 10.95
C TYR A 23 3.65 -16.78 10.08
N GLU A 24 3.39 -16.75 8.79
CA GLU A 24 4.30 -17.27 7.77
C GLU A 24 4.87 -16.08 6.98
N ASP A 25 6.19 -16.03 6.86
CA ASP A 25 6.87 -14.99 6.09
C ASP A 25 7.02 -15.41 4.64
N LEU A 26 6.23 -14.80 3.76
CA LEU A 26 6.23 -15.05 2.32
C LEU A 26 7.11 -14.07 1.52
N THR A 27 7.87 -13.20 2.19
CA THR A 27 8.64 -12.12 1.54
C THR A 27 9.57 -12.61 0.44
N MET A 28 10.19 -13.77 0.62
CA MET A 28 11.18 -14.31 -0.33
C MET A 28 10.58 -15.23 -1.40
N THR A 29 9.32 -15.57 -1.29
CA THR A 29 8.64 -16.51 -2.19
C THR A 29 7.55 -15.87 -3.04
N THR A 30 7.21 -14.61 -2.76
CA THR A 30 6.17 -13.89 -3.48
C THR A 30 6.66 -12.54 -3.98
N ASP A 31 6.11 -12.12 -5.11
CA ASP A 31 6.27 -10.78 -5.67
C ASP A 31 4.95 -10.00 -5.63
N LEU A 32 5.06 -8.69 -5.54
CA LEU A 32 3.93 -7.77 -5.61
C LEU A 32 4.09 -6.85 -6.83
N ILE A 33 3.20 -7.01 -7.80
CA ILE A 33 3.20 -6.22 -9.05
C ILE A 33 2.03 -5.24 -9.01
N ALA A 34 2.32 -3.95 -9.13
CA ALA A 34 1.31 -2.90 -9.23
C ALA A 34 1.05 -2.55 -10.70
N VAL A 35 -0.18 -2.74 -11.15
CA VAL A 35 -0.66 -2.36 -12.49
C VAL A 35 -1.61 -1.18 -12.31
N GLN A 36 -1.15 0.01 -12.66
CA GLN A 36 -1.81 1.27 -12.30
C GLN A 36 -1.94 2.17 -13.52
N GLY A 37 -2.96 3.02 -13.53
CA GLY A 37 -3.13 4.05 -14.54
C GLY A 37 -4.51 4.06 -15.17
N LYS A 38 -4.79 5.12 -15.91
CA LYS A 38 -6.13 5.42 -16.46
C LYS A 38 -6.78 4.27 -17.23
N ASN A 39 -5.98 3.46 -17.95
CA ASN A 39 -6.47 2.33 -18.74
C ASN A 39 -6.11 0.96 -18.14
N ALA A 40 -5.50 0.94 -16.95
CA ALA A 40 -4.98 -0.30 -16.34
C ALA A 40 -6.07 -1.35 -16.14
N ILE A 41 -7.22 -0.93 -15.60
CA ILE A 41 -8.35 -1.82 -15.34
C ILE A 41 -8.90 -2.43 -16.62
N GLU A 42 -9.10 -1.63 -17.67
CA GLU A 42 -9.60 -2.10 -18.96
C GLU A 42 -8.66 -3.15 -19.58
N LEU A 43 -7.37 -2.84 -19.59
CA LEU A 43 -6.36 -3.73 -20.16
C LEU A 43 -6.22 -5.05 -19.40
N ILE A 44 -6.13 -5.00 -18.07
CA ILE A 44 -5.93 -6.20 -17.26
C ILE A 44 -7.19 -7.06 -17.16
N ASN A 45 -8.37 -6.47 -17.24
CA ASN A 45 -9.65 -7.18 -17.21
C ASN A 45 -9.86 -8.14 -18.40
N THR A 46 -9.03 -8.03 -19.42
CA THR A 46 -9.04 -8.98 -20.55
C THR A 46 -8.57 -10.38 -20.18
N PHE A 47 -7.86 -10.55 -19.06
CA PHE A 47 -7.28 -11.84 -18.67
C PHE A 47 -7.28 -12.15 -17.17
N ILE A 48 -7.78 -11.24 -16.31
CA ILE A 48 -8.08 -11.52 -14.92
C ILE A 48 -9.45 -10.94 -14.55
N SER A 49 -10.09 -11.54 -13.55
CA SER A 49 -11.29 -10.98 -12.96
C SER A 49 -10.89 -9.86 -11.98
N ILE A 50 -11.40 -8.66 -12.19
CA ILE A 50 -11.08 -7.49 -11.36
C ILE A 50 -12.03 -7.45 -10.16
N PRO A 51 -11.51 -7.40 -8.92
CA PRO A 51 -12.34 -7.23 -7.75
C PRO A 51 -12.98 -5.83 -7.69
N ASP A 52 -13.99 -5.67 -6.85
CA ASP A 52 -14.57 -4.36 -6.57
C ASP A 52 -13.52 -3.41 -5.97
N LYS A 53 -13.76 -2.11 -6.13
CA LYS A 53 -12.82 -1.09 -5.63
C LYS A 53 -12.60 -1.22 -4.12
N PHE A 54 -11.33 -1.20 -3.69
CA PHE A 54 -10.89 -1.42 -2.32
C PHE A 54 -11.20 -2.81 -1.76
N SER A 55 -11.40 -3.80 -2.63
CA SER A 55 -11.54 -5.20 -2.24
C SER A 55 -10.39 -6.06 -2.74
N THR A 56 -10.35 -7.29 -2.24
CA THR A 56 -9.38 -8.30 -2.64
C THR A 56 -10.10 -9.55 -3.11
N GLN A 57 -9.49 -10.22 -4.08
CA GLN A 57 -9.95 -11.51 -4.59
C GLN A 57 -8.75 -12.45 -4.68
N LYS A 58 -8.97 -13.71 -4.28
CA LYS A 58 -8.00 -14.77 -4.49
C LYS A 58 -8.49 -15.70 -5.59
N GLU A 59 -7.65 -15.94 -6.59
CA GLU A 59 -7.88 -16.92 -7.65
C GLU A 59 -6.67 -17.86 -7.71
N LYS A 60 -6.88 -19.14 -7.37
CA LYS A 60 -5.80 -20.11 -7.15
C LYS A 60 -4.80 -19.57 -6.09
N ASP A 61 -3.56 -19.38 -6.48
CA ASP A 61 -2.48 -18.87 -5.61
C ASP A 61 -2.16 -17.40 -5.83
N ILE A 62 -2.92 -16.71 -6.69
CA ILE A 62 -2.76 -15.30 -6.99
C ILE A 62 -3.78 -14.49 -6.21
N ILE A 63 -3.35 -13.40 -5.61
CA ILE A 63 -4.21 -12.44 -4.93
C ILE A 63 -4.21 -11.13 -5.71
N TYR A 64 -5.39 -10.66 -6.03
CA TYR A 64 -5.63 -9.38 -6.68
C TYR A 64 -6.27 -8.43 -5.68
N ALA A 65 -5.68 -7.27 -5.47
CA ALA A 65 -6.24 -6.19 -4.67
C ALA A 65 -6.49 -4.99 -5.57
N ARG A 66 -7.74 -4.47 -5.63
CA ARG A 66 -8.02 -3.23 -6.37
C ARG A 66 -7.65 -2.03 -5.53
N THR A 67 -6.37 -1.87 -5.35
CA THR A 67 -5.68 -0.84 -4.57
C THR A 67 -4.51 -0.31 -5.37
N GLY A 68 -3.88 0.75 -4.89
CA GLY A 68 -2.71 1.31 -5.55
C GLY A 68 -2.12 2.49 -4.79
N TYR A 69 -1.02 3.02 -5.33
CA TYR A 69 -0.22 4.07 -4.72
C TYR A 69 0.15 5.18 -5.72
N THR A 70 -0.75 5.47 -6.66
CA THR A 70 -0.50 6.43 -7.75
C THR A 70 -1.58 7.50 -7.88
N GLY A 71 -2.69 7.36 -7.12
CA GLY A 71 -3.88 8.20 -7.30
C GLY A 71 -4.77 7.78 -8.47
N GLU A 72 -4.28 6.89 -9.34
CA GLU A 72 -5.05 6.29 -10.43
C GLU A 72 -5.67 4.96 -10.00
N ASP A 73 -6.66 4.49 -10.76
CA ASP A 73 -7.25 3.17 -10.55
C ASP A 73 -6.29 2.07 -11.06
N GLY A 74 -6.34 0.91 -10.43
CA GLY A 74 -5.48 -0.20 -10.78
C GLY A 74 -5.61 -1.36 -9.82
N VAL A 75 -4.72 -2.33 -9.97
CA VAL A 75 -4.64 -3.50 -9.11
C VAL A 75 -3.21 -3.72 -8.63
N GLU A 76 -3.09 -4.29 -7.46
CA GLU A 76 -1.86 -4.87 -6.94
C GLU A 76 -2.03 -6.39 -6.95
N VAL A 77 -1.10 -7.09 -7.57
CA VAL A 77 -1.14 -8.52 -7.80
C VAL A 77 -0.02 -9.17 -7.01
N MET A 78 -0.38 -10.03 -6.05
CA MET A 78 0.57 -10.84 -5.29
C MET A 78 0.54 -12.27 -5.83
N LEU A 79 1.70 -12.78 -6.21
CA LEU A 79 1.86 -14.10 -6.82
C LEU A 79 3.20 -14.72 -6.39
N ASP A 80 3.32 -16.04 -6.59
CA ASP A 80 4.58 -16.76 -6.40
C ASP A 80 5.65 -16.21 -7.37
N ASN A 81 6.88 -16.04 -6.90
CA ASN A 81 7.97 -15.46 -7.70
C ASN A 81 8.33 -16.31 -8.93
N LYS A 82 8.05 -17.61 -8.95
CA LYS A 82 8.23 -18.46 -10.14
C LYS A 82 7.31 -18.08 -11.31
N ASP A 83 6.15 -17.48 -11.02
CA ASP A 83 5.13 -17.12 -12.01
C ASP A 83 5.25 -15.64 -12.45
N THR A 84 6.11 -14.88 -11.80
CA THR A 84 6.25 -13.43 -11.99
C THR A 84 6.61 -13.05 -13.41
N MET A 85 7.61 -13.70 -14.01
CA MET A 85 8.06 -13.33 -15.36
C MET A 85 7.00 -13.64 -16.41
N ASP A 86 6.28 -14.76 -16.29
CA ASP A 86 5.19 -15.09 -17.20
C ASP A 86 4.05 -14.07 -17.09
N PHE A 87 3.76 -13.62 -15.88
CA PHE A 87 2.76 -12.58 -15.65
C PHE A 87 3.20 -11.23 -16.24
N ILE A 88 4.45 -10.81 -16.06
CA ILE A 88 5.01 -9.59 -16.66
C ILE A 88 4.94 -9.65 -18.20
N ASN A 89 5.38 -10.75 -18.81
CA ASN A 89 5.30 -10.93 -20.25
C ASN A 89 3.86 -10.82 -20.77
N LYS A 90 2.91 -11.32 -20.01
CA LYS A 90 1.49 -11.21 -20.33
C LYS A 90 1.00 -9.75 -20.25
N LEU A 91 1.43 -9.00 -19.24
CA LEU A 91 1.12 -7.57 -19.12
C LEU A 91 1.67 -6.78 -20.34
N GLU A 92 2.92 -6.98 -20.69
CA GLU A 92 3.59 -6.28 -21.78
C GLU A 92 2.94 -6.63 -23.15
N SER A 93 2.62 -7.91 -23.39
CA SER A 93 1.93 -8.33 -24.62
C SER A 93 0.52 -7.75 -24.78
N ASN A 94 -0.10 -7.31 -23.67
CA ASN A 94 -1.38 -6.59 -23.65
C ASN A 94 -1.21 -5.07 -23.59
N GLY A 95 -0.03 -4.53 -23.89
CA GLY A 95 0.23 -3.09 -24.01
C GLY A 95 0.46 -2.36 -22.69
N ILE A 96 0.59 -3.07 -21.57
CA ILE A 96 0.94 -2.49 -20.28
C ILE A 96 2.46 -2.33 -20.21
N LYS A 97 2.92 -1.11 -19.97
CA LYS A 97 4.35 -0.76 -20.01
C LYS A 97 4.99 -0.90 -18.63
N ALA A 98 6.18 -1.48 -18.61
CA ALA A 98 7.04 -1.44 -17.42
C ALA A 98 7.47 -0.01 -17.10
N CYS A 99 7.38 0.37 -15.84
CA CYS A 99 7.71 1.71 -15.35
C CYS A 99 8.77 1.62 -14.23
N GLY A 100 9.70 2.56 -14.22
CA GLY A 100 10.73 2.62 -13.20
C GLY A 100 10.21 3.15 -11.85
N LEU A 101 10.97 2.90 -10.78
CA LEU A 101 10.62 3.30 -9.41
C LEU A 101 10.42 4.82 -9.26
N GLY A 102 11.13 5.62 -10.05
CA GLY A 102 10.97 7.08 -10.06
C GLY A 102 9.57 7.53 -10.45
N SER A 103 8.90 6.84 -11.38
CA SER A 103 7.51 7.16 -11.74
C SER A 103 6.55 6.87 -10.59
N ARG A 104 6.77 5.79 -9.82
CA ARG A 104 5.99 5.47 -8.62
C ARG A 104 6.11 6.58 -7.59
N ASP A 105 7.33 7.09 -7.34
CA ASP A 105 7.57 8.15 -6.36
C ASP A 105 6.96 9.49 -6.81
N THR A 106 7.08 9.86 -8.07
CA THR A 106 6.44 11.07 -8.62
C THR A 106 4.93 11.00 -8.50
N LEU A 107 4.32 9.90 -8.93
CA LEU A 107 2.86 9.74 -8.92
C LEU A 107 2.28 9.74 -7.50
N ARG A 108 2.93 9.05 -6.55
CA ARG A 108 2.45 9.06 -5.15
C ARG A 108 2.51 10.46 -4.55
N LEU A 109 3.55 11.26 -4.88
CA LEU A 109 3.66 12.65 -4.43
C LEU A 109 2.57 13.52 -5.02
N GLU A 110 2.31 13.43 -6.32
CA GLU A 110 1.23 14.14 -6.99
C GLU A 110 -0.14 13.78 -6.41
N ALA A 111 -0.35 12.50 -6.09
CA ALA A 111 -1.54 12.00 -5.41
C ALA A 111 -1.58 12.35 -3.91
N SER A 112 -0.54 12.98 -3.37
CA SER A 112 -0.40 13.32 -1.95
C SER A 112 -0.42 12.09 -1.02
N LEU A 113 0.12 10.97 -1.46
CA LEU A 113 0.25 9.74 -0.66
C LEU A 113 1.59 9.76 0.08
N PRO A 114 1.57 9.69 1.43
CA PRO A 114 2.79 9.74 2.22
C PRO A 114 3.56 8.41 2.15
N LEU A 115 4.88 8.48 2.25
CA LEU A 115 5.78 7.33 2.26
C LEU A 115 6.48 7.23 3.62
N TYR A 116 6.56 6.00 4.16
CA TYR A 116 7.35 5.73 5.36
C TYR A 116 8.86 5.92 5.08
N GLY A 117 9.53 6.60 6.00
CA GLY A 117 10.92 7.02 5.86
C GLY A 117 11.08 8.44 5.31
N PHE A 118 10.01 9.05 4.81
CA PHE A 118 9.95 10.44 4.35
C PHE A 118 8.91 11.24 5.15
N GLU A 119 7.64 11.18 4.76
CA GLU A 119 6.56 11.88 5.46
C GLU A 119 6.04 11.16 6.69
N LEU A 120 6.29 9.86 6.80
CA LEU A 120 5.89 9.02 7.93
C LEU A 120 7.13 8.45 8.61
N THR A 121 7.15 8.53 9.94
CA THR A 121 8.18 7.95 10.80
C THR A 121 7.54 7.42 12.08
N ASP A 122 8.32 6.81 12.94
CA ASP A 122 7.86 6.34 14.27
C ASP A 122 7.42 7.50 15.20
N GLU A 123 7.84 8.72 14.87
CA GLU A 123 7.54 9.92 15.66
C GLU A 123 6.34 10.71 15.13
N ILE A 124 5.74 10.26 14.02
CA ILE A 124 4.61 10.93 13.36
C ILE A 124 3.37 10.07 13.49
N THR A 125 2.37 10.59 14.18
CA THR A 125 1.10 9.88 14.35
C THR A 125 0.24 9.95 13.09
N PRO A 126 -0.75 9.04 12.93
CA PRO A 126 -1.73 9.13 11.85
C PRO A 126 -2.51 10.47 11.85
N VAL A 127 -2.73 11.08 13.01
CA VAL A 127 -3.41 12.38 13.13
C VAL A 127 -2.55 13.49 12.50
N GLU A 128 -1.26 13.53 12.86
CA GLU A 128 -0.30 14.49 12.32
C GLU A 128 -0.08 14.34 10.82
N ALA A 129 -0.07 13.10 10.35
CA ALA A 129 0.08 12.77 8.93
C ALA A 129 -1.17 13.05 8.08
N GLY A 130 -2.28 13.48 8.69
CA GLY A 130 -3.54 13.67 7.98
C GLY A 130 -4.25 12.36 7.60
N LEU A 131 -3.90 11.27 8.26
CA LEU A 131 -4.45 9.93 8.05
C LEU A 131 -5.50 9.55 9.12
N LYS A 132 -6.11 10.53 9.78
CA LYS A 132 -7.14 10.29 10.81
C LYS A 132 -8.26 9.35 10.36
N TRP A 133 -8.58 9.35 9.08
CA TRP A 133 -9.61 8.49 8.48
C TRP A 133 -9.28 6.98 8.54
N THR A 134 -8.00 6.62 8.77
CA THR A 134 -7.57 5.21 8.94
C THR A 134 -7.81 4.69 10.35
N ILE A 135 -8.09 5.60 11.31
CA ILE A 135 -8.25 5.25 12.71
C ILE A 135 -9.67 4.67 12.92
N THR A 136 -9.72 3.49 13.48
CA THR A 136 -11.01 2.83 13.78
C THR A 136 -11.52 3.26 15.15
N ASN A 137 -12.85 3.25 15.33
CA ASN A 137 -13.48 3.50 16.62
C ASN A 137 -13.51 2.23 17.52
N LYS A 138 -12.52 1.34 17.38
CA LYS A 138 -12.39 0.19 18.27
C LYS A 138 -12.02 0.65 19.68
N ASP A 139 -12.51 -0.09 20.65
CA ASP A 139 -12.39 0.31 22.07
C ASP A 139 -10.95 0.29 22.58
N ASP A 140 -10.09 -0.53 21.99
CA ASP A 140 -8.69 -0.61 22.36
C ASP A 140 -7.78 -0.90 21.16
N TYR A 141 -6.66 -0.17 21.08
CA TYR A 141 -5.56 -0.39 20.13
C TYR A 141 -4.28 0.30 20.64
N LEU A 142 -3.15 -0.14 20.15
CA LEU A 142 -1.85 0.39 20.55
C LEU A 142 -1.72 1.89 20.17
N GLY A 143 -1.40 2.73 21.17
CA GLY A 143 -1.24 4.18 20.97
C GLY A 143 -2.54 4.98 21.03
N LYS A 144 -3.67 4.38 21.42
CA LYS A 144 -4.98 5.03 21.49
C LYS A 144 -4.97 6.31 22.34
N GLU A 145 -4.33 6.30 23.50
CA GLU A 145 -4.30 7.45 24.42
C GLU A 145 -3.71 8.69 23.75
N VAL A 146 -2.58 8.55 23.05
CA VAL A 146 -1.92 9.64 22.32
C VAL A 146 -2.81 10.15 21.19
N ILE A 147 -3.47 9.26 20.49
CA ILE A 147 -4.37 9.60 19.37
C ILE A 147 -5.59 10.37 19.88
N ASP A 148 -6.23 9.90 20.94
CA ASP A 148 -7.41 10.55 21.53
C ASP A 148 -7.07 11.94 22.08
N GLU A 149 -5.91 12.10 22.73
CA GLU A 149 -5.42 13.39 23.19
C GLU A 149 -5.22 14.36 22.03
N GLN A 150 -4.55 13.94 20.94
CA GLN A 150 -4.32 14.79 19.76
C GLN A 150 -5.62 15.17 19.05
N ILE A 151 -6.59 14.27 18.99
CA ILE A 151 -7.90 14.56 18.41
C ILE A 151 -8.67 15.58 19.27
N THR A 152 -8.60 15.46 20.58
CA THR A 152 -9.35 16.29 21.53
C THR A 152 -8.73 17.68 21.67
N SER A 153 -7.42 17.75 21.92
CA SER A 153 -6.72 19.01 22.16
C SER A 153 -6.50 19.82 20.88
N ARG A 154 -6.48 19.18 19.71
CA ARG A 154 -6.09 19.74 18.42
C ARG A 154 -4.67 20.36 18.42
N ALA A 155 -3.89 20.09 19.45
CA ALA A 155 -2.53 20.62 19.64
C ALA A 155 -1.52 19.59 19.13
N HIS A 156 -1.34 19.52 17.82
CA HIS A 156 -0.40 18.61 17.15
C HIS A 156 0.17 19.23 15.88
N LYS A 157 1.28 18.69 15.41
CA LYS A 157 1.83 19.03 14.10
C LYS A 157 0.87 18.63 12.99
N HIS A 158 0.99 19.26 11.84
CA HIS A 158 0.21 18.93 10.66
C HIS A 158 1.10 18.78 9.44
N LEU A 159 1.02 17.66 8.75
CA LEU A 159 1.61 17.52 7.43
C LEU A 159 0.90 18.46 6.45
N LYS A 160 1.65 19.32 5.78
CA LYS A 160 1.13 20.24 4.75
C LYS A 160 1.71 19.86 3.40
N ARG A 161 0.87 19.99 2.38
CA ARG A 161 1.23 19.72 0.98
C ARG A 161 1.18 21.03 0.22
N PHE A 162 2.17 21.23 -0.64
CA PHE A 162 2.28 22.43 -1.45
C PHE A 162 2.45 22.01 -2.91
N LYS A 163 1.72 22.69 -3.79
CA LYS A 163 1.95 22.63 -5.23
C LYS A 163 2.66 23.92 -5.64
N LEU A 164 3.84 23.79 -6.20
CA LEU A 164 4.56 24.93 -6.79
C LEU A 164 3.96 25.19 -8.18
N ASN A 165 3.61 26.45 -8.43
CA ASN A 165 3.29 26.90 -9.78
C ASN A 165 4.63 27.28 -10.44
N ALA A 166 5.03 26.50 -11.44
CA ALA A 166 6.17 26.80 -12.29
C ALA A 166 5.77 27.79 -13.38
#